data_c1e30c524d19063220bceea888f6dca4
#
_entry.id   c1e30c524d19063220bceea888f6dca4
#
_cell.length_a   1.000
_cell.length_b   1.000
_cell.length_c   1.000
_cell.angle_alpha   90.00
_cell.angle_beta   90.00
_cell.angle_gamma   90.00
#
_symmetry.space_group_name_H-M   'P 1'
#
loop_
_entity.id
_entity.type
_entity.pdbx_description
1 polymer ?
#
loop_
_entity_poly.entity_id
_entity_poly.type
_entity_poly.pdbx_seq_one_letter_code
_entity_poly.pdbx_strand_id
1 'polypeptide(L)'
;FRQLPRSGQYQWSLSLENRSDFPVAMPAVELTLTDAQDKLLLRRVIRLDQFGAPAQIEGHGEWSVTAPVEVQGLEAAVAGYRALVFYP
;
A
#
# COMPACT_ATOMS: atom_id res chain seq x y z
N PHE A 1 -1.95 -3.52 -7.72
CA PHE A 1 -2.97 -4.23 -6.90
C PHE A 1 -3.68 -5.26 -7.78
N ARG A 2 -3.59 -6.51 -7.42
CA ARG A 2 -4.23 -7.57 -8.17
C ARG A 2 -4.65 -8.71 -7.24
N GLN A 3 -5.68 -9.46 -7.67
CA GLN A 3 -6.14 -10.63 -6.95
C GLN A 3 -5.19 -11.80 -7.20
N LEU A 4 -4.78 -12.47 -6.12
CA LEU A 4 -3.98 -13.68 -6.20
C LEU A 4 -4.89 -14.89 -6.44
N PRO A 5 -4.32 -16.03 -6.90
CA PRO A 5 -5.12 -17.25 -7.14
C PRO A 5 -5.85 -17.76 -5.90
N ARG A 6 -5.31 -17.51 -4.70
CA ARG A 6 -5.94 -17.92 -3.45
C ARG A 6 -7.06 -16.94 -3.11
N SER A 7 -8.24 -17.47 -2.81
CA SER A 7 -9.41 -16.67 -2.45
C SER A 7 -9.12 -15.75 -1.25
N GLY A 8 -9.58 -14.51 -1.33
CA GLY A 8 -9.42 -13.52 -0.27
C GLY A 8 -8.07 -12.85 -0.21
N GLN A 9 -7.17 -13.16 -1.14
CA GLN A 9 -5.84 -12.56 -1.18
C GLN A 9 -5.65 -11.68 -2.40
N TYR A 10 -5.04 -10.53 -2.16
CA TYR A 10 -4.63 -9.58 -3.19
C TYR A 10 -3.15 -9.28 -3.03
N GLN A 11 -2.50 -8.97 -4.13
CA GLN A 11 -1.11 -8.50 -4.12
C GLN A 11 -1.11 -7.01 -4.44
N TRP A 12 -0.39 -6.25 -3.64
CA TRP A 12 -0.18 -4.83 -3.93
C TRP A 12 1.31 -4.54 -4.09
N SER A 13 1.60 -3.55 -4.90
CA SER A 13 2.96 -3.09 -5.14
C SER A 13 3.01 -1.59 -4.95
N LEU A 14 4.09 -1.12 -4.33
CA LEU A 14 4.31 0.29 -4.06
C LEU A 14 5.74 0.64 -4.40
N SER A 15 5.92 1.78 -5.07
CA SER A 15 7.24 2.34 -5.33
C SER A 15 7.24 3.78 -4.86
N LEU A 16 8.23 4.13 -4.04
CA LEU A 16 8.42 5.48 -3.51
C LEU A 16 9.73 6.04 -4.02
N GLU A 17 9.70 7.29 -4.47
CA GLU A 17 10.88 7.99 -4.96
C GLU A 17 11.06 9.29 -4.19
N ASN A 18 12.26 9.51 -3.69
CA ASN A 18 12.63 10.78 -3.06
C ASN A 18 13.28 11.68 -4.10
N ARG A 19 12.56 12.69 -4.54
CA ARG A 19 13.07 13.63 -5.57
C ARG A 19 13.87 14.78 -5.02
N SER A 20 14.05 14.83 -3.69
CA SER A 20 14.85 15.88 -3.06
C SER A 20 16.33 15.50 -3.00
N ASP A 21 17.17 16.45 -2.63
CA ASP A 21 18.61 16.23 -2.44
C ASP A 21 18.92 15.66 -1.05
N PHE A 22 17.94 15.58 -0.17
CA PHE A 22 18.13 15.20 1.22
C PHE A 22 17.37 13.92 1.56
N PRO A 23 17.84 13.14 2.55
CA PRO A 23 17.07 12.00 3.02
C PRO A 23 15.72 12.45 3.58
N VAL A 24 14.68 11.64 3.33
CA VAL A 24 13.35 11.86 3.91
C VAL A 24 12.93 10.64 4.71
N ALA A 25 12.18 10.87 5.79
CA ALA A 25 11.68 9.78 6.60
C ALA A 25 10.73 8.87 5.80
N MET A 26 10.73 7.59 6.12
CA MET A 26 9.83 6.64 5.47
C MET A 26 8.38 6.94 5.90
N PRO A 27 7.46 7.16 4.96
CA PRO A 27 6.06 7.41 5.30
C PRO A 27 5.31 6.13 5.61
N ALA A 28 4.07 6.26 6.09
CA ALA A 28 3.10 5.19 6.14
C ALA A 28 2.16 5.29 4.94
N VAL A 29 1.40 4.22 4.70
CA VAL A 29 0.45 4.16 3.59
C VAL A 29 -0.92 3.80 4.15
N GLU A 30 -1.95 4.54 3.74
CA GLU A 30 -3.33 4.18 4.00
C GLU A 30 -3.90 3.55 2.74
N LEU A 31 -4.26 2.27 2.83
CA LEU A 31 -4.88 1.53 1.74
C LEU A 31 -6.39 1.49 1.97
N THR A 32 -7.15 1.91 0.96
CA THR A 32 -8.61 1.88 0.98
C THR A 32 -9.10 1.00 -0.17
N LEU A 33 -9.95 0.04 0.14
CA LEU A 33 -10.61 -0.80 -0.87
C LEU A 33 -12.06 -0.36 -1.00
N THR A 34 -12.54 -0.31 -2.22
CA THR A 34 -13.88 0.17 -2.53
C THR A 34 -14.63 -0.82 -3.41
N ASP A 35 -15.97 -0.73 -3.38
CA ASP A 35 -16.83 -1.52 -4.26
C ASP A 35 -17.11 -0.77 -5.58
N ALA A 36 -17.99 -1.34 -6.41
CA ALA A 36 -18.32 -0.78 -7.72
C ALA A 36 -19.04 0.57 -7.62
N GLN A 37 -19.62 0.91 -6.48
CA GLN A 37 -20.27 2.20 -6.23
C GLN A 37 -19.35 3.17 -5.46
N ASP A 38 -18.05 2.86 -5.38
CA ASP A 38 -17.05 3.65 -4.67
C ASP A 38 -17.30 3.70 -3.15
N LYS A 39 -18.01 2.72 -2.62
CA LYS A 39 -18.22 2.58 -1.19
C LYS A 39 -17.02 1.97 -0.51
N LEU A 40 -16.70 2.48 0.68
CA LEU A 40 -15.61 1.95 1.50
C LEU A 40 -15.90 0.52 1.96
N LEU A 41 -15.01 -0.41 1.63
CA LEU A 41 -15.06 -1.79 2.12
C LEU A 41 -14.06 -2.02 3.24
N LEU A 42 -12.85 -1.49 3.08
CA LEU A 42 -11.75 -1.68 4.02
C LEU A 42 -10.83 -0.49 3.96
N ARG A 43 -10.39 -0.02 5.12
CA ARG A 43 -9.34 0.98 5.23
C ARG A 43 -8.30 0.47 6.22
N ARG A 44 -7.04 0.46 5.81
CA ARG A 44 -5.96 -0.06 6.64
C ARG A 44 -4.72 0.80 6.50
N VAL A 45 -4.11 1.13 7.63
CA VAL A 45 -2.81 1.79 7.66
C VAL A 45 -1.74 0.71 7.62
N ILE A 46 -0.82 0.84 6.68
CA ILE A 46 0.28 -0.09 6.48
C ILE A 46 1.57 0.62 6.86
N ARG A 47 2.27 0.06 7.83
CA ARG A 47 3.59 0.53 8.23
C ARG A 47 4.62 -0.21 7.40
N LEU A 48 5.40 0.54 6.62
CA LEU A 48 6.32 -0.06 5.66
C LEU A 48 7.50 -0.73 6.34
N ASP A 49 7.82 -0.38 7.58
CA ASP A 49 8.86 -1.05 8.35
C ASP A 49 8.56 -2.54 8.57
N GLN A 50 7.29 -2.93 8.56
CA GLN A 50 6.88 -4.33 8.65
C GLN A 50 7.31 -5.14 7.43
N PHE A 51 7.66 -4.49 6.33
CA PHE A 51 8.10 -5.12 5.09
C PHE A 51 9.57 -4.84 4.80
N GLY A 52 10.33 -4.47 5.84
CA GLY A 52 11.77 -4.28 5.70
C GLY A 52 12.18 -2.91 5.19
N ALA A 53 11.27 -1.93 5.19
CA ALA A 53 11.61 -0.59 4.74
C ALA A 53 12.62 0.06 5.69
N PRO A 54 13.61 0.81 5.15
CA PRO A 54 14.54 1.57 5.98
C PRO A 54 13.82 2.75 6.63
N ALA A 55 14.44 3.36 7.63
CA ALA A 55 13.86 4.51 8.32
C ALA A 55 13.78 5.75 7.43
N GLN A 56 14.63 5.82 6.41
CA GLN A 56 14.72 6.97 5.50
C GLN A 56 14.95 6.51 4.07
N ILE A 57 14.52 7.34 3.11
CA ILE A 57 14.89 7.19 1.70
C ILE A 57 15.94 8.25 1.41
N GLU A 58 17.09 7.83 0.90
CA GLU A 58 18.17 8.73 0.53
C GLU A 58 17.73 9.75 -0.52
N GLY A 59 18.43 10.89 -0.58
CA GLY A 59 18.19 11.87 -1.63
C GLY A 59 18.32 11.23 -3.01
N HIS A 60 17.32 11.44 -3.87
CA HIS A 60 17.20 10.82 -5.20
C HIS A 60 17.10 9.29 -5.15
N GLY A 61 16.84 8.73 -3.96
CA GLY A 61 16.69 7.29 -3.77
C GLY A 61 15.29 6.80 -4.05
N GLU A 62 15.16 5.48 -4.09
CA GLU A 62 13.92 4.81 -4.40
C GLU A 62 13.77 3.57 -3.52
N TRP A 63 12.54 3.25 -3.13
CA TRP A 63 12.24 2.03 -2.39
C TRP A 63 10.95 1.44 -2.91
N SER A 64 10.93 0.11 -3.09
CA SER A 64 9.77 -0.59 -3.63
C SER A 64 9.46 -1.81 -2.79
N VAL A 65 8.18 -2.19 -2.77
CA VAL A 65 7.71 -3.39 -2.08
C VAL A 65 6.54 -3.99 -2.84
N THR A 66 6.44 -5.32 -2.77
CA THR A 66 5.27 -6.07 -3.22
C THR A 66 4.87 -6.99 -2.06
N ALA A 67 3.61 -6.93 -1.66
CA ALA A 67 3.15 -7.65 -0.49
C ALA A 67 1.72 -8.13 -0.66
N PRO A 68 1.33 -9.23 0.04
CA PRO A 68 -0.05 -9.69 0.03
C PRO A 68 -0.92 -8.89 1.00
N VAL A 69 -2.20 -8.76 0.67
CA VAL A 69 -3.23 -8.21 1.54
C VAL A 69 -4.39 -9.20 1.58
N GLU A 70 -4.80 -9.60 2.77
CA GLU A 70 -5.95 -10.49 2.93
C GLU A 70 -7.22 -9.67 3.10
N VAL A 71 -8.26 -10.05 2.34
CA VAL A 71 -9.55 -9.36 2.33
C VAL A 71 -10.64 -10.42 2.42
N GLN A 72 -10.64 -11.19 3.50
CA GLN A 72 -11.60 -12.29 3.66
C GLN A 72 -13.02 -11.76 3.72
N GLY A 73 -13.90 -12.42 2.96
CA GLY A 73 -15.32 -12.09 2.91
C GLY A 73 -15.67 -10.91 2.02
N LEU A 74 -14.68 -10.19 1.49
CA LEU A 74 -14.93 -9.01 0.67
C LEU A 74 -14.43 -9.15 -0.77
N GLU A 75 -13.77 -10.25 -1.09
CA GLU A 75 -13.06 -10.43 -2.35
C GLU A 75 -13.94 -10.29 -3.58
N ALA A 76 -15.21 -10.67 -3.47
CA ALA A 76 -16.15 -10.55 -4.59
C ALA A 76 -16.66 -9.13 -4.78
N ALA A 77 -16.52 -8.27 -3.77
CA ALA A 77 -17.03 -6.91 -3.79
C ALA A 77 -15.96 -5.86 -4.17
N VAL A 78 -14.68 -6.22 -4.09
CA VAL A 78 -13.60 -5.27 -4.36
C VAL A 78 -13.57 -4.91 -5.83
N ALA A 79 -13.81 -3.64 -6.15
CA ALA A 79 -13.79 -3.12 -7.51
C ALA A 79 -12.69 -2.08 -7.73
N GLY A 80 -12.15 -1.49 -6.67
CA GLY A 80 -11.11 -0.49 -6.77
C GLY A 80 -10.33 -0.32 -5.48
N TYR A 81 -9.27 0.49 -5.56
CA TYR A 81 -8.45 0.79 -4.40
C TYR A 81 -7.90 2.20 -4.49
N ARG A 82 -7.52 2.74 -3.33
CA ARG A 82 -6.78 3.98 -3.20
C ARG A 82 -5.64 3.78 -2.23
N ALA A 83 -4.52 4.44 -2.50
CA ALA A 83 -3.38 4.44 -1.60
C ALA A 83 -2.97 5.88 -1.34
N LEU A 84 -2.87 6.23 -0.07
CA LEU A 84 -2.47 7.56 0.36
C LEU A 84 -1.20 7.45 1.20
N VAL A 85 -0.17 8.17 0.81
CA VAL A 85 1.10 8.24 1.54
C VAL A 85 1.01 9.38 2.54
N PHE A 86 1.37 9.12 3.79
CA PHE A 86 1.30 10.15 4.84
C PHE A 86 2.35 9.91 5.92
N TYR A 87 2.58 10.94 6.73
CA TYR A 87 3.44 10.84 7.92
C TYR A 87 2.55 10.86 9.16
N PRO A 88 2.59 9.77 9.93
CA PRO A 88 1.78 9.71 11.15
C PRO A 88 2.25 10.66 12.23
#